data_6f7282986036529b23c2882345cfbd95
#
_entry.id   6f7282986036529b23c2882345cfbd95
#
_cell.length_a   1.000
_cell.length_b   1.000
_cell.length_c   1.000
_cell.angle_alpha   90.00
_cell.angle_beta   90.00
_cell.angle_gamma   90.00
#
_symmetry.space_group_name_H-M   'P 1'
#
loop_
_entity.id
_entity.type
_entity.pdbx_description
1 polymer ?
#
loop_
_entity_poly.entity_id
_entity_poly.type
_entity_poly.pdbx_seq_one_letter_code
_entity_poly.pdbx_strand_id
1 'polypeptide(L)'
;MKALWARAAAAVGGLEARLRSPRLGAFEPSRYVWSRGLALLCDHNGGLDFVRGQRGGRAALRFDPRAFESVRDGDLVWTRLIALPQFLEEALPRIAARFALVTGDEDWSIPAGFAGSNQLLESPKLGLWFTQNLDASGQHPKLRPLPIGLDYHTISNGPKWGHPQATPAAQEAELEALRASMPPNAERLPQVHADFHFNKHKQQVWGDDRPQVQRMLAGNPQVIFQQQKLRRIELWREKTRYAFVVSPHGNGLDCHRTWESLVLGNIVIVKRSSLDPLYEGLPVVIVDDWREIDQPNLSRWHAEHAGAFARPEVQARLTNAYWIERMRRLLAG
;
A
#
# COMPACT_ATOMS: atom_id res chain seq x y z
N MET A 1 27.62 1.18 -10.44
CA MET A 1 26.61 2.20 -10.09
C MET A 1 25.99 2.87 -11.30
N LYS A 2 26.75 3.52 -12.22
CA LYS A 2 26.17 4.18 -13.42
C LYS A 2 25.35 3.25 -14.35
N ALA A 3 25.72 1.99 -14.50
CA ALA A 3 24.99 1.01 -15.34
C ALA A 3 23.66 0.56 -14.72
N LEU A 4 23.54 0.51 -13.38
CA LEU A 4 22.27 0.21 -12.68
C LEU A 4 21.26 1.36 -12.84
N TRP A 5 21.76 2.61 -12.79
CA TRP A 5 20.95 3.81 -12.98
C TRP A 5 20.45 3.95 -14.41
N ALA A 6 21.27 3.61 -15.41
CA ALA A 6 20.83 3.60 -16.81
C ALA A 6 19.75 2.54 -17.07
N ARG A 7 19.82 1.37 -16.42
CA ARG A 7 18.78 0.34 -16.51
C ARG A 7 17.50 0.72 -15.77
N ALA A 8 17.60 1.36 -14.60
CA ALA A 8 16.43 1.89 -13.90
C ALA A 8 15.73 3.01 -14.67
N ALA A 9 16.50 3.92 -15.25
CA ALA A 9 15.98 4.99 -16.11
C ALA A 9 15.35 4.43 -17.41
N ALA A 10 15.93 3.39 -18.01
CA ALA A 10 15.37 2.71 -19.17
C ALA A 10 14.10 1.91 -18.83
N ALA A 11 14.04 1.29 -17.63
CA ALA A 11 12.84 0.62 -17.14
C ALA A 11 11.71 1.61 -16.86
N VAL A 12 12.02 2.78 -16.28
CA VAL A 12 11.06 3.88 -16.08
C VAL A 12 10.59 4.43 -17.43
N GLY A 13 11.48 4.65 -18.39
CA GLY A 13 11.14 5.09 -19.74
C GLY A 13 10.30 4.05 -20.51
N GLY A 14 10.61 2.76 -20.36
CA GLY A 14 9.80 1.68 -20.92
C GLY A 14 8.43 1.54 -20.26
N LEU A 15 8.34 1.82 -18.95
CA LEU A 15 7.09 1.85 -18.19
C LEU A 15 6.24 3.07 -18.58
N GLU A 16 6.86 4.25 -18.72
CA GLU A 16 6.18 5.45 -19.23
C GLU A 16 5.67 5.27 -20.66
N ALA A 17 6.42 4.55 -21.51
CA ALA A 17 5.97 4.22 -22.86
C ALA A 17 4.77 3.26 -22.87
N ARG A 18 4.73 2.27 -21.97
CA ARG A 18 3.55 1.40 -21.76
C ARG A 18 2.35 2.16 -21.18
N LEU A 19 2.58 3.11 -20.27
CA LEU A 19 1.55 3.99 -19.70
C LEU A 19 0.96 4.96 -20.73
N ARG A 20 1.71 5.30 -21.79
CA ARG A 20 1.24 6.11 -22.94
C ARG A 20 0.49 5.32 -24.01
N SER A 21 0.30 4.01 -23.83
CA SER A 21 -0.49 3.21 -24.75
C SER A 21 -1.95 3.72 -24.81
N PRO A 22 -2.56 3.90 -26.01
CA PRO A 22 -3.94 4.40 -26.16
C PRO A 22 -5.00 3.57 -25.40
N ARG A 23 -4.68 2.32 -25.04
CA ARG A 23 -5.56 1.43 -24.27
C ARG A 23 -5.67 1.82 -22.78
N LEU A 24 -4.78 2.67 -22.27
CA LEU A 24 -4.77 3.19 -20.90
C LEU A 24 -5.50 4.53 -20.76
N GLY A 25 -6.03 5.08 -21.86
CA GLY A 25 -6.66 6.39 -21.90
C GLY A 25 -7.91 6.49 -21.06
N ALA A 26 -7.76 6.89 -19.84
CA ALA A 26 -8.66 7.42 -18.80
C ALA A 26 -8.21 7.05 -17.38
N PHE A 27 -7.13 6.27 -17.19
CA PHE A 27 -6.44 6.12 -15.92
C PHE A 27 -5.14 6.89 -16.03
N GLU A 28 -5.10 8.06 -15.41
CA GLU A 28 -3.88 8.85 -15.34
C GLU A 28 -2.83 8.10 -14.53
N PRO A 29 -1.59 7.98 -15.04
CA PRO A 29 -0.53 7.29 -14.32
C PRO A 29 -0.26 8.00 -12.99
N SER A 30 -0.28 7.25 -11.91
CA SER A 30 0.17 7.70 -10.60
C SER A 30 1.57 7.14 -10.31
N ARG A 31 2.41 7.96 -9.66
CA ARG A 31 3.77 7.60 -9.29
C ARG A 31 3.79 6.70 -8.05
N TYR A 32 3.09 7.16 -7.00
CA TYR A 32 3.12 6.49 -5.71
C TYR A 32 2.34 5.18 -5.73
N VAL A 33 2.81 4.24 -4.89
CA VAL A 33 2.22 2.91 -4.79
C VAL A 33 0.79 2.97 -4.25
N TRP A 34 -0.11 2.29 -4.93
CA TRP A 34 -1.48 2.01 -4.51
C TRP A 34 -2.03 0.81 -5.28
N SER A 35 -3.05 0.16 -4.73
CA SER A 35 -3.54 -1.12 -5.25
C SER A 35 -3.86 -1.11 -6.74
N ARG A 36 -4.66 -0.13 -7.20
CA ARG A 36 -5.06 -0.07 -8.62
C ARG A 36 -3.95 0.45 -9.54
N GLY A 37 -2.99 1.20 -9.01
CA GLY A 37 -1.78 1.58 -9.73
C GLY A 37 -0.94 0.34 -10.07
N LEU A 38 -0.78 -0.56 -9.11
CA LEU A 38 -0.14 -1.86 -9.34
C LEU A 38 -0.94 -2.71 -10.34
N ALA A 39 -2.29 -2.74 -10.21
CA ALA A 39 -3.16 -3.45 -11.14
C ALA A 39 -2.96 -3.03 -12.59
N LEU A 40 -2.80 -1.72 -12.86
CA LEU A 40 -2.60 -1.18 -14.19
C LEU A 40 -1.25 -1.55 -14.82
N LEU A 41 -0.26 -1.90 -13.98
CA LEU A 41 1.09 -2.25 -14.38
C LEU A 41 1.32 -3.77 -14.44
N CYS A 42 0.38 -4.56 -13.95
CA CYS A 42 0.37 -6.01 -14.14
C CYS A 42 0.05 -6.35 -15.60
N ASP A 43 0.53 -7.51 -16.06
CA ASP A 43 0.33 -7.97 -17.44
C ASP A 43 -1.14 -8.31 -17.70
N HIS A 44 -1.83 -8.85 -16.67
CA HIS A 44 -3.26 -9.19 -16.71
C HIS A 44 -3.95 -8.67 -15.45
N ASN A 45 -5.12 -8.02 -15.64
CA ASN A 45 -5.84 -7.39 -14.52
C ASN A 45 -7.38 -7.49 -14.63
N GLY A 46 -7.89 -8.36 -15.49
CA GLY A 46 -9.33 -8.55 -15.68
C GLY A 46 -10.06 -7.42 -16.42
N GLY A 47 -9.32 -6.40 -16.89
CA GLY A 47 -9.84 -5.27 -17.66
C GLY A 47 -10.06 -4.00 -16.83
N LEU A 48 -10.08 -2.86 -17.52
CA LEU A 48 -10.11 -1.53 -16.89
C LEU A 48 -11.36 -1.30 -16.03
N ASP A 49 -12.52 -1.77 -16.45
CA ASP A 49 -13.76 -1.59 -15.68
C ASP A 49 -13.74 -2.38 -14.38
N PHE A 50 -13.14 -3.56 -14.38
CA PHE A 50 -12.91 -4.35 -13.18
C PHE A 50 -11.90 -3.67 -12.25
N VAL A 51 -10.77 -3.15 -12.78
CA VAL A 51 -9.79 -2.40 -11.99
C VAL A 51 -10.41 -1.14 -11.38
N ARG A 52 -11.23 -0.41 -12.12
CA ARG A 52 -11.92 0.80 -11.62
C ARG A 52 -12.90 0.49 -10.50
N GLY A 53 -13.57 -0.66 -10.56
CA GLY A 53 -14.56 -1.07 -9.57
C GLY A 53 -15.62 -0.02 -9.36
N GLN A 54 -16.19 0.51 -10.43
CA GLN A 54 -17.17 1.60 -10.33
C GLN A 54 -18.40 1.19 -9.54
N ARG A 55 -19.05 2.20 -8.92
CA ARG A 55 -20.33 2.05 -8.23
C ARG A 55 -21.40 1.48 -9.17
N GLY A 56 -21.63 0.19 -9.10
CA GLY A 56 -22.58 -0.51 -9.98
C GLY A 56 -23.05 -1.85 -9.41
N GLY A 57 -22.79 -2.07 -8.11
CA GLY A 57 -23.15 -3.32 -7.44
C GLY A 57 -22.17 -4.47 -7.70
N ARG A 58 -22.55 -5.69 -7.30
CA ARG A 58 -21.69 -6.89 -7.38
C ARG A 58 -21.19 -7.21 -8.79
N ALA A 59 -21.92 -6.83 -9.83
CA ALA A 59 -21.53 -7.06 -11.22
C ALA A 59 -20.24 -6.34 -11.62
N ALA A 60 -20.01 -5.12 -11.09
CA ALA A 60 -18.79 -4.35 -11.35
C ALA A 60 -17.53 -4.92 -10.67
N LEU A 61 -17.71 -5.90 -9.78
CA LEU A 61 -16.61 -6.60 -9.09
C LEU A 61 -16.26 -7.93 -9.75
N ARG A 62 -16.87 -8.25 -10.88
CA ARG A 62 -16.59 -9.46 -11.66
C ARG A 62 -15.83 -9.11 -12.92
N PHE A 63 -14.89 -9.96 -13.28
CA PHE A 63 -14.12 -9.89 -14.52
C PHE A 63 -14.61 -10.95 -15.54
N ASP A 64 -14.25 -10.79 -16.82
CA ASP A 64 -14.37 -11.86 -17.82
C ASP A 64 -13.22 -12.87 -17.62
N PRO A 65 -13.48 -14.13 -17.25
CA PRO A 65 -12.42 -15.14 -17.04
C PRO A 65 -11.51 -15.35 -18.26
N ARG A 66 -12.02 -15.08 -19.47
CA ARG A 66 -11.24 -15.17 -20.73
C ARG A 66 -10.12 -14.14 -20.81
N ALA A 67 -10.18 -13.05 -20.03
CA ALA A 67 -9.09 -12.07 -19.95
C ALA A 67 -7.77 -12.66 -19.43
N PHE A 68 -7.79 -13.87 -18.86
CA PHE A 68 -6.61 -14.55 -18.33
C PHE A 68 -6.14 -15.74 -19.19
N GLU A 69 -6.80 -16.03 -20.32
CA GLU A 69 -6.39 -17.15 -21.23
C GLU A 69 -5.03 -16.91 -21.90
N SER A 70 -4.61 -15.66 -22.03
CA SER A 70 -3.33 -15.26 -22.64
C SER A 70 -2.17 -15.10 -21.67
N VAL A 71 -2.35 -15.50 -20.39
CA VAL A 71 -1.29 -15.47 -19.38
C VAL A 71 -0.13 -16.37 -19.79
N ARG A 72 1.09 -15.88 -19.69
CA ARG A 72 2.35 -16.56 -20.03
C ARG A 72 3.19 -16.80 -18.79
N ASP A 73 4.22 -17.63 -18.93
CA ASP A 73 5.18 -17.86 -17.86
C ASP A 73 5.88 -16.56 -17.42
N GLY A 74 5.83 -16.30 -16.12
CA GLY A 74 6.42 -15.09 -15.52
C GLY A 74 5.55 -13.85 -15.54
N ASP A 75 4.30 -13.93 -16.03
CA ASP A 75 3.38 -12.79 -16.01
C ASP A 75 2.90 -12.47 -14.59
N LEU A 76 2.66 -11.18 -14.36
CA LEU A 76 1.97 -10.65 -13.16
C LEU A 76 0.47 -10.59 -13.43
N VAL A 77 -0.30 -11.31 -12.64
CA VAL A 77 -1.77 -11.40 -12.76
C VAL A 77 -2.40 -10.73 -11.54
N TRP A 78 -3.11 -9.63 -11.75
CA TRP A 78 -3.78 -8.94 -10.67
C TRP A 78 -5.26 -9.30 -10.57
N THR A 79 -5.75 -9.44 -9.33
CA THR A 79 -7.18 -9.50 -9.02
C THR A 79 -7.49 -8.83 -7.68
N ARG A 80 -8.75 -8.41 -7.48
CA ARG A 80 -9.23 -7.97 -6.16
C ARG A 80 -9.33 -9.15 -5.22
N LEU A 81 -9.08 -8.95 -3.94
CA LEU A 81 -9.29 -9.99 -2.94
C LEU A 81 -10.73 -10.53 -2.95
N ILE A 82 -11.72 -9.64 -3.08
CA ILE A 82 -13.14 -10.05 -3.14
C ILE A 82 -13.47 -10.93 -4.37
N ALA A 83 -12.68 -10.88 -5.42
CA ALA A 83 -12.87 -11.67 -6.63
C ALA A 83 -12.03 -12.97 -6.64
N LEU A 84 -11.29 -13.27 -5.58
CA LEU A 84 -10.50 -14.52 -5.47
C LEU A 84 -11.34 -15.79 -5.66
N PRO A 85 -12.57 -15.91 -5.12
CA PRO A 85 -13.41 -17.08 -5.40
C PRO A 85 -13.64 -17.26 -6.89
N GLN A 86 -14.03 -16.19 -7.61
CA GLN A 86 -14.21 -16.24 -9.05
C GLN A 86 -12.91 -16.58 -9.79
N PHE A 87 -11.79 -15.99 -9.37
CA PHE A 87 -10.48 -16.26 -9.97
C PHE A 87 -10.11 -17.74 -9.84
N LEU A 88 -10.29 -18.30 -8.67
CA LEU A 88 -9.99 -19.71 -8.38
C LEU A 88 -10.84 -20.66 -9.23
N GLU A 89 -12.13 -20.38 -9.35
CA GLU A 89 -13.11 -21.28 -9.99
C GLU A 89 -13.15 -21.11 -11.53
N GLU A 90 -13.06 -19.87 -12.02
CA GLU A 90 -13.34 -19.56 -13.43
C GLU A 90 -12.08 -19.17 -14.22
N ALA A 91 -11.08 -18.48 -13.62
CA ALA A 91 -9.90 -17.98 -14.34
C ALA A 91 -8.70 -18.94 -14.23
N LEU A 92 -8.37 -19.42 -13.05
CA LEU A 92 -7.21 -20.30 -12.82
C LEU A 92 -7.22 -21.57 -13.69
N PRO A 93 -8.35 -22.25 -13.93
CA PRO A 93 -8.40 -23.39 -14.84
C PRO A 93 -7.99 -23.04 -16.28
N ARG A 94 -8.26 -21.81 -16.75
CA ARG A 94 -7.96 -21.33 -18.10
C ARG A 94 -6.52 -20.91 -18.31
N ILE A 95 -5.78 -20.64 -17.25
CA ILE A 95 -4.36 -20.30 -17.32
C ILE A 95 -3.56 -21.58 -17.53
N ALA A 96 -2.73 -21.62 -18.57
CA ALA A 96 -1.83 -22.77 -18.84
C ALA A 96 -0.42 -22.56 -18.29
N ALA A 97 -0.02 -21.32 -18.00
CA ALA A 97 1.33 -20.92 -17.66
C ALA A 97 1.56 -20.77 -16.15
N ARG A 98 2.84 -20.67 -15.75
CA ARG A 98 3.22 -20.35 -14.36
C ARG A 98 3.35 -18.83 -14.20
N PHE A 99 2.59 -18.26 -13.26
CA PHE A 99 2.45 -16.81 -13.07
C PHE A 99 2.64 -16.39 -11.61
N ALA A 100 2.78 -15.08 -11.37
CA ALA A 100 2.64 -14.49 -10.04
C ALA A 100 1.27 -13.85 -9.87
N LEU A 101 0.57 -14.19 -8.78
CA LEU A 101 -0.69 -13.58 -8.40
C LEU A 101 -0.42 -12.32 -7.57
N VAL A 102 -1.11 -11.23 -7.89
CA VAL A 102 -1.06 -9.95 -7.18
C VAL A 102 -2.46 -9.61 -6.70
N THR A 103 -2.65 -9.46 -5.38
CA THR A 103 -3.98 -9.22 -4.81
C THR A 103 -4.03 -8.03 -3.87
N GLY A 104 -5.14 -7.28 -3.92
CA GLY A 104 -5.37 -6.11 -3.09
C GLY A 104 -6.77 -5.53 -3.20
N ASP A 105 -6.91 -4.26 -2.80
CA ASP A 105 -8.12 -3.44 -2.88
C ASP A 105 -9.25 -3.89 -1.93
N GLU A 106 -8.91 -4.61 -0.84
CA GLU A 106 -9.82 -5.05 0.23
C GLU A 106 -9.07 -5.19 1.57
N ASP A 107 -9.85 -5.28 2.66
CA ASP A 107 -9.31 -5.41 4.03
C ASP A 107 -9.06 -6.87 4.46
N TRP A 108 -9.29 -7.85 3.60
CA TRP A 108 -9.13 -9.25 3.97
C TRP A 108 -7.67 -9.59 4.31
N SER A 109 -7.47 -10.33 5.39
CA SER A 109 -6.18 -10.92 5.67
C SER A 109 -5.96 -12.18 4.81
N ILE A 110 -4.75 -12.38 4.34
CA ILE A 110 -4.35 -13.54 3.53
C ILE A 110 -3.20 -14.26 4.24
N PRO A 111 -3.23 -15.59 4.32
CA PRO A 111 -4.20 -16.53 3.73
C PRO A 111 -5.46 -16.80 4.58
N ALA A 112 -5.50 -16.40 5.86
CA ALA A 112 -6.57 -16.83 6.78
C ALA A 112 -7.98 -16.33 6.41
N GLY A 113 -8.08 -15.16 5.78
CA GLY A 113 -9.37 -14.56 5.38
C GLY A 113 -10.00 -15.11 4.10
N PHE A 114 -9.31 -16.03 3.39
CA PHE A 114 -9.81 -16.65 2.16
C PHE A 114 -9.74 -18.17 2.23
N ALA A 115 -10.88 -18.83 2.25
CA ALA A 115 -10.98 -20.29 2.40
C ALA A 115 -10.28 -21.09 1.27
N GLY A 116 -10.17 -20.50 0.05
CA GLY A 116 -9.50 -21.10 -1.11
C GLY A 116 -7.97 -20.89 -1.14
N SER A 117 -7.36 -20.32 -0.11
CA SER A 117 -5.93 -19.99 -0.08
C SER A 117 -5.06 -21.22 -0.29
N ASN A 118 -5.33 -22.33 0.38
CA ASN A 118 -4.54 -23.55 0.23
C ASN A 118 -4.60 -24.10 -1.19
N GLN A 119 -5.78 -24.14 -1.80
CA GLN A 119 -5.96 -24.59 -3.18
C GLN A 119 -5.14 -23.73 -4.16
N LEU A 120 -5.10 -22.39 -3.97
CA LEU A 120 -4.24 -21.50 -4.76
C LEU A 120 -2.76 -21.82 -4.53
N LEU A 121 -2.33 -21.95 -3.28
CA LEU A 121 -0.92 -22.17 -2.91
C LEU A 121 -0.40 -23.54 -3.41
N GLU A 122 -1.23 -24.56 -3.43
CA GLU A 122 -0.91 -25.89 -3.94
C GLU A 122 -0.88 -25.94 -5.47
N SER A 123 -1.49 -24.95 -6.17
CA SER A 123 -1.48 -24.95 -7.62
C SER A 123 -0.06 -24.89 -8.19
N PRO A 124 0.31 -25.79 -9.12
CA PRO A 124 1.61 -25.75 -9.79
C PRO A 124 1.77 -24.51 -10.70
N LYS A 125 0.66 -23.91 -11.12
CA LYS A 125 0.63 -22.69 -11.94
C LYS A 125 1.01 -21.43 -11.14
N LEU A 126 0.82 -21.44 -9.82
CA LEU A 126 1.17 -20.31 -8.96
C LEU A 126 2.68 -20.37 -8.63
N GLY A 127 3.44 -19.39 -9.14
CA GLY A 127 4.84 -19.18 -8.78
C GLY A 127 4.97 -18.46 -7.44
N LEU A 128 4.48 -17.23 -7.36
CA LEU A 128 4.42 -16.40 -6.15
C LEU A 128 3.02 -15.76 -6.01
N TRP A 129 2.67 -15.44 -4.78
CA TRP A 129 1.47 -14.67 -4.46
C TRP A 129 1.84 -13.44 -3.64
N PHE A 130 1.76 -12.28 -4.25
CA PHE A 130 1.92 -10.98 -3.62
C PHE A 130 0.58 -10.48 -3.14
N THR A 131 0.43 -10.22 -1.85
CA THR A 131 -0.86 -9.85 -1.28
C THR A 131 -0.77 -8.73 -0.26
N GLN A 132 -1.75 -7.84 -0.28
CA GLN A 132 -2.00 -6.93 0.82
C GLN A 132 -2.48 -7.72 2.05
N ASN A 133 -2.26 -7.14 3.24
CA ASN A 133 -2.72 -7.70 4.51
C ASN A 133 -2.31 -9.18 4.73
N LEU A 134 -1.06 -9.52 4.37
CA LEU A 134 -0.49 -10.83 4.69
C LEU A 134 -0.49 -11.03 6.20
N ASP A 135 -1.20 -12.01 6.71
CA ASP A 135 -1.33 -12.26 8.14
C ASP A 135 -0.21 -13.15 8.70
N ALA A 136 -0.19 -13.35 10.02
CA ALA A 136 0.85 -14.14 10.70
C ALA A 136 0.90 -15.61 10.27
N SER A 137 -0.17 -16.14 9.69
CA SER A 137 -0.22 -17.52 9.16
C SER A 137 0.44 -17.64 7.78
N GLY A 138 0.83 -16.51 7.17
CA GLY A 138 1.37 -16.45 5.81
C GLY A 138 2.82 -16.94 5.63
N GLN A 139 3.37 -17.77 6.49
CA GLN A 139 4.73 -18.30 6.37
C GLN A 139 4.84 -19.40 5.31
N HIS A 140 4.30 -19.15 4.14
CA HIS A 140 4.40 -20.06 3.00
C HIS A 140 5.43 -19.56 1.97
N PRO A 141 6.28 -20.42 1.37
CA PRO A 141 7.35 -19.99 0.47
C PRO A 141 6.86 -19.22 -0.77
N LYS A 142 5.61 -19.36 -1.18
CA LYS A 142 5.04 -18.60 -2.28
C LYS A 142 4.43 -17.25 -1.86
N LEU A 143 4.19 -16.99 -0.57
CA LEU A 143 3.54 -15.77 -0.11
C LEU A 143 4.52 -14.63 0.10
N ARG A 144 4.16 -13.44 -0.35
CA ARG A 144 4.94 -12.21 -0.18
C ARG A 144 4.02 -11.05 0.17
N PRO A 145 4.36 -10.21 1.15
CA PRO A 145 3.58 -9.04 1.47
C PRO A 145 3.69 -7.98 0.37
N LEU A 146 2.58 -7.27 0.15
CA LEU A 146 2.45 -6.17 -0.79
C LEU A 146 1.85 -4.96 -0.07
N PRO A 147 2.34 -3.72 -0.32
CA PRO A 147 1.78 -2.53 0.32
C PRO A 147 0.36 -2.23 -0.16
N ILE A 148 -0.49 -1.73 0.74
CA ILE A 148 -1.78 -1.15 0.36
C ILE A 148 -1.58 0.18 -0.38
N GLY A 149 -0.54 0.93 -0.01
CA GLY A 149 -0.20 2.23 -0.61
C GLY A 149 -1.20 3.34 -0.28
N LEU A 150 -1.27 4.36 -1.15
CA LEU A 150 -2.10 5.54 -0.96
C LEU A 150 -3.58 5.26 -1.26
N ASP A 151 -4.48 5.99 -0.60
CA ASP A 151 -5.92 5.93 -0.88
C ASP A 151 -6.35 6.94 -1.95
N TYR A 152 -6.07 6.61 -3.21
CA TYR A 152 -6.62 7.40 -4.31
C TYR A 152 -8.04 6.97 -4.71
N HIS A 153 -8.40 5.71 -4.46
CA HIS A 153 -9.67 5.15 -4.92
C HIS A 153 -10.90 5.76 -4.25
N THR A 154 -10.82 6.08 -2.95
CA THR A 154 -11.97 6.60 -2.19
C THR A 154 -12.49 7.92 -2.78
N ILE A 155 -11.62 8.89 -3.04
CA ILE A 155 -12.00 10.19 -3.61
C ILE A 155 -12.25 10.08 -5.11
N SER A 156 -11.61 9.16 -5.82
CA SER A 156 -11.91 8.92 -7.23
C SER A 156 -13.32 8.35 -7.45
N ASN A 157 -13.85 7.64 -6.47
CA ASN A 157 -15.21 7.10 -6.50
C ASN A 157 -16.30 8.11 -6.11
N GLY A 158 -15.95 9.25 -5.50
CA GLY A 158 -16.88 10.31 -5.12
C GLY A 158 -16.35 11.22 -4.04
N PRO A 159 -17.05 12.33 -3.74
CA PRO A 159 -16.64 13.27 -2.70
C PRO A 159 -16.53 12.58 -1.34
N LYS A 160 -15.45 12.82 -0.63
CA LYS A 160 -15.19 12.24 0.70
C LYS A 160 -14.24 13.12 1.51
N TRP A 161 -14.37 13.11 2.84
CA TRP A 161 -13.52 13.85 3.78
C TRP A 161 -13.38 15.33 3.48
N GLY A 162 -14.49 15.97 3.04
CA GLY A 162 -14.52 17.38 2.64
C GLY A 162 -13.76 17.69 1.35
N HIS A 163 -13.35 16.66 0.60
CA HIS A 163 -12.70 16.79 -0.70
C HIS A 163 -13.72 16.49 -1.83
N PRO A 164 -13.78 17.28 -2.91
CA PRO A 164 -14.55 16.93 -4.10
C PRO A 164 -13.99 15.66 -4.76
N GLN A 165 -14.78 15.02 -5.62
CA GLN A 165 -14.28 13.92 -6.43
C GLN A 165 -13.09 14.39 -7.28
N ALA A 166 -12.01 13.60 -7.30
CA ALA A 166 -10.79 13.91 -8.04
C ALA A 166 -10.13 12.64 -8.58
N THR A 167 -9.48 12.75 -9.74
CA THR A 167 -8.70 11.64 -10.32
C THR A 167 -7.46 11.32 -9.45
N PRO A 168 -6.88 10.12 -9.57
CA PRO A 168 -5.63 9.79 -8.88
C PRO A 168 -4.50 10.79 -9.16
N ALA A 169 -4.33 11.23 -10.41
CA ALA A 169 -3.29 12.20 -10.77
C ALA A 169 -3.55 13.59 -10.16
N ALA A 170 -4.80 14.05 -10.11
CA ALA A 170 -5.13 15.32 -9.44
C ALA A 170 -4.85 15.25 -7.93
N GLN A 171 -5.19 14.12 -7.28
CA GLN A 171 -4.90 13.88 -5.87
C GLN A 171 -3.38 13.82 -5.61
N GLU A 172 -2.63 13.20 -6.51
CA GLU A 172 -1.16 13.10 -6.43
C GLU A 172 -0.50 14.47 -6.63
N ALA A 173 -0.98 15.28 -7.57
CA ALA A 173 -0.48 16.65 -7.78
C ALA A 173 -0.70 17.53 -6.53
N GLU A 174 -1.85 17.40 -5.85
CA GLU A 174 -2.12 18.09 -4.58
C GLU A 174 -1.16 17.63 -3.47
N LEU A 175 -0.90 16.33 -3.37
CA LEU A 175 0.04 15.75 -2.41
C LEU A 175 1.48 16.22 -2.67
N GLU A 176 1.91 16.24 -3.92
CA GLU A 176 3.25 16.71 -4.32
C GLU A 176 3.42 18.22 -4.07
N ALA A 177 2.40 19.03 -4.37
CA ALA A 177 2.43 20.46 -4.08
C ALA A 177 2.55 20.73 -2.57
N LEU A 178 1.82 19.96 -1.75
CA LEU A 178 1.94 20.02 -0.31
C LEU A 178 3.34 19.61 0.15
N ARG A 179 3.84 18.48 -0.34
CA ARG A 179 5.17 17.96 -0.02
C ARG A 179 6.29 18.95 -0.35
N ALA A 180 6.21 19.60 -1.50
CA ALA A 180 7.20 20.62 -1.91
C ALA A 180 7.25 21.84 -1.00
N SER A 181 6.17 22.13 -0.27
CA SER A 181 6.06 23.26 0.65
C SER A 181 6.40 22.94 2.10
N MET A 182 6.65 21.66 2.43
CA MET A 182 6.86 21.21 3.81
C MET A 182 8.34 21.27 4.21
N PRO A 183 8.65 21.54 5.50
CA PRO A 183 10.00 21.43 6.02
C PRO A 183 10.49 19.98 5.95
N PRO A 184 11.80 19.77 5.77
CA PRO A 184 12.41 18.45 5.94
C PRO A 184 12.07 17.84 7.30
N ASN A 185 12.03 16.51 7.39
CA ASN A 185 11.68 15.83 8.63
C ASN A 185 12.56 16.27 9.82
N ALA A 186 13.85 16.53 9.58
CA ALA A 186 14.79 16.97 10.60
C ALA A 186 14.45 18.33 11.26
N GLU A 187 13.64 19.15 10.60
CA GLU A 187 13.22 20.47 11.08
C GLU A 187 11.82 20.45 11.73
N ARG A 188 11.15 19.28 11.75
CA ARG A 188 9.82 19.13 12.32
C ARG A 188 9.85 18.92 13.83
N LEU A 189 8.71 19.16 14.48
CA LEU A 189 8.57 18.85 15.90
C LEU A 189 8.86 17.36 16.16
N PRO A 190 9.78 17.00 17.07
CA PRO A 190 10.13 15.60 17.35
C PRO A 190 9.05 14.91 18.21
N GLN A 191 7.80 15.06 17.82
CA GLN A 191 6.60 14.53 18.46
C GLN A 191 5.86 13.61 17.50
N VAL A 192 4.95 12.81 18.03
CA VAL A 192 4.15 11.83 17.31
C VAL A 192 2.74 12.35 17.08
N HIS A 193 2.31 12.41 15.82
CA HIS A 193 0.92 12.69 15.47
C HIS A 193 0.11 11.39 15.39
N ALA A 194 -1.07 11.39 15.99
CA ALA A 194 -2.01 10.27 16.03
C ALA A 194 -3.36 10.69 15.44
N ASP A 195 -3.64 10.29 14.19
CA ASP A 195 -4.80 10.74 13.40
C ASP A 195 -5.80 9.62 13.05
N PHE A 196 -5.73 8.49 13.71
CA PHE A 196 -6.57 7.34 13.39
C PHE A 196 -7.98 7.44 13.99
N HIS A 197 -8.96 6.87 13.28
CA HIS A 197 -10.35 6.80 13.74
C HIS A 197 -10.59 5.56 14.59
N PHE A 198 -11.49 5.67 15.58
CA PHE A 198 -11.87 4.60 16.51
C PHE A 198 -13.08 3.77 16.04
N ASN A 199 -13.45 3.81 14.77
CA ASN A 199 -14.58 3.07 14.27
C ASN A 199 -14.38 1.56 14.47
N LYS A 200 -15.24 0.96 15.30
CA LYS A 200 -15.27 -0.48 15.61
C LYS A 200 -16.11 -1.20 14.54
N HIS A 201 -15.56 -1.44 13.36
CA HIS A 201 -16.38 -2.09 12.35
C HIS A 201 -16.22 -3.61 12.27
N LYS A 202 -15.11 -4.19 12.77
CA LYS A 202 -14.89 -5.65 12.80
C LYS A 202 -13.89 -6.02 13.88
N GLN A 203 -14.11 -7.17 14.52
CA GLN A 203 -13.09 -7.82 15.32
C GLN A 203 -12.07 -8.42 14.36
N GLN A 204 -10.83 -7.90 14.37
CA GLN A 204 -9.76 -8.34 13.50
C GLN A 204 -8.90 -9.41 14.16
N VAL A 205 -8.29 -10.29 13.37
CA VAL A 205 -7.42 -11.37 13.88
C VAL A 205 -6.16 -10.84 14.60
N TRP A 206 -5.73 -9.60 14.30
CA TRP A 206 -4.60 -8.92 14.97
C TRP A 206 -5.00 -8.07 16.18
N GLY A 207 -6.27 -8.13 16.58
CA GLY A 207 -6.76 -7.48 17.80
C GLY A 207 -7.12 -6.00 17.64
N ASP A 208 -7.40 -5.37 18.79
CA ASP A 208 -7.96 -4.02 18.91
C ASP A 208 -6.86 -2.97 19.10
N ASP A 209 -6.01 -2.81 18.08
CA ASP A 209 -4.76 -2.05 18.17
C ASP A 209 -4.97 -0.55 18.43
N ARG A 210 -5.93 0.10 17.72
CA ARG A 210 -6.20 1.55 17.88
C ARG A 210 -6.64 1.95 19.28
N PRO A 211 -7.61 1.27 19.92
CA PRO A 211 -7.93 1.50 21.32
C PRO A 211 -6.77 1.20 22.28
N GLN A 212 -5.90 0.24 21.97
CA GLN A 212 -4.68 0.01 22.76
C GLN A 212 -3.75 1.22 22.71
N VAL A 213 -3.44 1.74 21.51
CA VAL A 213 -2.62 2.96 21.35
C VAL A 213 -3.19 4.11 22.17
N GLN A 214 -4.50 4.36 22.07
CA GLN A 214 -5.15 5.44 22.82
C GLN A 214 -4.99 5.25 24.33
N ARG A 215 -5.22 4.06 24.85
CA ARG A 215 -5.10 3.80 26.30
C ARG A 215 -3.66 3.89 26.80
N MET A 216 -2.71 3.33 26.03
CA MET A 216 -1.31 3.23 26.44
C MET A 216 -0.56 4.55 26.32
N LEU A 217 -0.95 5.39 25.37
CA LEU A 217 -0.32 6.68 25.13
C LEU A 217 -1.15 7.87 25.64
N ALA A 218 -2.27 7.61 26.32
CA ALA A 218 -3.05 8.67 26.97
C ALA A 218 -2.17 9.41 27.99
N GLY A 219 -2.12 10.74 27.88
CA GLY A 219 -1.30 11.59 28.76
C GLY A 219 0.20 11.60 28.43
N ASN A 220 0.66 10.89 27.41
CA ASN A 220 2.04 11.01 26.95
C ASN A 220 2.24 12.37 26.24
N PRO A 221 3.10 13.29 26.77
CA PRO A 221 3.26 14.63 26.22
C PRO A 221 3.93 14.64 24.83
N GLN A 222 4.50 13.52 24.42
CA GLN A 222 5.11 13.37 23.10
C GLN A 222 4.10 12.98 22.01
N VAL A 223 2.85 12.63 22.37
CA VAL A 223 1.84 12.13 21.43
C VAL A 223 0.66 13.11 21.34
N ILE A 224 0.47 13.63 20.16
CA ILE A 224 -0.60 14.58 19.85
C ILE A 224 -1.73 13.86 19.14
N PHE A 225 -2.81 13.58 19.86
CA PHE A 225 -4.01 12.99 19.28
C PHE A 225 -4.83 14.04 18.54
N GLN A 226 -5.17 13.76 17.29
CA GLN A 226 -6.04 14.61 16.48
C GLN A 226 -7.45 14.65 17.09
N GLN A 227 -7.84 15.82 17.60
CA GLN A 227 -9.14 15.98 18.29
C GLN A 227 -10.28 16.31 17.32
N GLN A 228 -9.97 17.09 16.28
CA GLN A 228 -10.97 17.59 15.34
C GLN A 228 -10.92 16.79 14.03
N LYS A 229 -12.10 16.59 13.42
CA LYS A 229 -12.19 16.03 12.08
C LYS A 229 -11.79 17.12 11.09
N LEU A 230 -10.66 16.91 10.43
CA LEU A 230 -10.13 17.78 9.38
C LEU A 230 -10.48 17.25 7.99
N ARG A 231 -10.49 18.12 6.98
CA ARG A 231 -10.47 17.72 5.59
C ARG A 231 -9.12 17.05 5.27
N ARG A 232 -9.10 16.18 4.26
CA ARG A 232 -7.90 15.38 3.96
C ARG A 232 -6.62 16.22 3.80
N ILE A 233 -6.69 17.30 3.04
CA ILE A 233 -5.52 18.17 2.81
C ILE A 233 -5.07 18.91 4.09
N GLU A 234 -6.01 19.29 4.95
CA GLU A 234 -5.71 19.91 6.23
C GLU A 234 -5.06 18.91 7.19
N LEU A 235 -5.55 17.67 7.20
CA LEU A 235 -4.95 16.59 7.99
C LEU A 235 -3.54 16.25 7.50
N TRP A 236 -3.31 16.20 6.20
CA TRP A 236 -1.98 16.00 5.64
C TRP A 236 -1.03 17.14 6.03
N ARG A 237 -1.49 18.40 5.96
CA ARG A 237 -0.71 19.56 6.41
C ARG A 237 -0.43 19.52 7.91
N GLU A 238 -1.41 19.16 8.73
CA GLU A 238 -1.22 19.05 10.17
C GLU A 238 -0.16 18.00 10.53
N LYS A 239 -0.24 16.79 9.96
CA LYS A 239 0.74 15.73 10.27
C LYS A 239 2.18 16.08 9.85
N THR A 240 2.38 16.93 8.86
CA THR A 240 3.73 17.36 8.45
C THR A 240 4.41 18.35 9.41
N ARG A 241 3.72 18.84 10.42
CA ARG A 241 4.32 19.59 11.51
C ARG A 241 5.16 18.70 12.45
N TYR A 242 4.89 17.41 12.46
CA TYR A 242 5.49 16.43 13.36
C TYR A 242 6.45 15.51 12.61
N ALA A 243 7.54 15.13 13.27
CA ALA A 243 8.51 14.21 12.69
C ALA A 243 7.93 12.79 12.55
N PHE A 244 7.04 12.40 13.48
CA PHE A 244 6.51 11.05 13.56
C PHE A 244 5.00 10.98 13.38
N VAL A 245 4.54 9.84 12.84
CA VAL A 245 3.13 9.43 12.83
C VAL A 245 3.02 8.02 13.38
N VAL A 246 2.13 7.81 14.35
CA VAL A 246 1.79 6.46 14.81
C VAL A 246 0.71 5.86 13.92
N SER A 247 0.97 4.65 13.41
CA SER A 247 0.06 3.98 12.48
C SER A 247 -0.36 2.58 12.97
N PRO A 248 -1.28 2.51 13.94
CA PRO A 248 -1.86 1.25 14.36
C PRO A 248 -2.72 0.63 13.27
N HIS A 249 -2.83 -0.70 13.30
CA HIS A 249 -3.66 -1.47 12.38
C HIS A 249 -5.11 -0.96 12.35
N GLY A 250 -5.75 -1.17 11.20
CA GLY A 250 -7.13 -0.76 10.97
C GLY A 250 -8.05 -1.94 10.72
N ASN A 251 -8.97 -1.79 9.75
CA ASN A 251 -9.75 -2.91 9.24
C ASN A 251 -8.84 -3.92 8.51
N GLY A 252 -7.89 -3.43 7.71
CA GLY A 252 -6.78 -4.22 7.20
C GLY A 252 -5.56 -4.12 8.11
N LEU A 253 -4.64 -5.08 7.99
CA LEU A 253 -3.37 -5.10 8.72
C LEU A 253 -2.48 -3.94 8.27
N ASP A 254 -2.40 -3.66 6.96
CA ASP A 254 -1.75 -2.47 6.42
C ASP A 254 -2.74 -1.29 6.36
N CYS A 255 -2.24 -0.08 6.45
CA CYS A 255 -3.04 1.13 6.45
C CYS A 255 -2.52 2.16 5.43
N HIS A 256 -3.43 2.79 4.69
CA HIS A 256 -3.11 3.92 3.81
C HIS A 256 -2.35 5.03 4.54
N ARG A 257 -2.66 5.26 5.84
CA ARG A 257 -1.97 6.24 6.70
C ARG A 257 -0.46 6.03 6.72
N THR A 258 0.01 4.79 6.78
CA THR A 258 1.44 4.44 6.75
C THR A 258 2.10 5.00 5.48
N TRP A 259 1.54 4.70 4.34
CA TRP A 259 2.11 5.06 3.03
C TRP A 259 1.97 6.56 2.72
N GLU A 260 0.83 7.16 3.04
CA GLU A 260 0.62 8.61 2.94
C GLU A 260 1.61 9.38 3.81
N SER A 261 1.82 8.93 5.05
CA SER A 261 2.76 9.57 5.97
C SER A 261 4.21 9.46 5.50
N LEU A 262 4.61 8.30 4.95
CA LEU A 262 5.93 8.11 4.35
C LEU A 262 6.14 9.04 3.14
N VAL A 263 5.16 9.17 2.26
CA VAL A 263 5.24 10.11 1.12
C VAL A 263 5.33 11.55 1.60
N LEU A 264 4.61 11.92 2.66
CA LEU A 264 4.68 13.24 3.29
C LEU A 264 5.97 13.48 4.09
N GLY A 265 6.86 12.50 4.17
CA GLY A 265 8.14 12.63 4.87
C GLY A 265 8.06 12.47 6.38
N ASN A 266 7.05 11.77 6.91
CA ASN A 266 7.00 11.40 8.32
C ASN A 266 7.68 10.06 8.57
N ILE A 267 8.42 9.95 9.67
CA ILE A 267 8.85 8.66 10.24
C ILE A 267 7.59 7.98 10.79
N VAL A 268 7.32 6.75 10.38
CA VAL A 268 6.10 6.06 10.79
C VAL A 268 6.41 5.02 11.86
N ILE A 269 5.62 5.02 12.93
CA ILE A 269 5.74 4.03 14.01
C ILE A 269 4.60 3.02 13.83
N VAL A 270 4.97 1.75 13.66
CA VAL A 270 4.04 0.62 13.49
C VAL A 270 4.31 -0.46 14.54
N LYS A 271 3.33 -1.31 14.82
CA LYS A 271 3.52 -2.48 15.65
C LYS A 271 4.06 -3.63 14.81
N ARG A 272 4.95 -4.44 15.42
CA ARG A 272 5.50 -5.66 14.81
C ARG A 272 4.39 -6.55 14.25
N SER A 273 4.59 -7.02 13.02
CA SER A 273 3.63 -7.87 12.33
C SER A 273 4.30 -8.65 11.19
N SER A 274 3.51 -9.49 10.51
CA SER A 274 3.90 -10.16 9.26
C SER A 274 4.23 -9.21 8.10
N LEU A 275 3.93 -7.92 8.26
CA LEU A 275 4.23 -6.89 7.26
C LEU A 275 5.61 -6.23 7.45
N ASP A 276 6.36 -6.57 8.50
CA ASP A 276 7.69 -5.99 8.77
C ASP A 276 8.61 -5.97 7.54
N PRO A 277 8.62 -7.02 6.67
CA PRO A 277 9.45 -7.00 5.45
C PRO A 277 9.09 -5.91 4.42
N LEU A 278 7.89 -5.31 4.49
CA LEU A 278 7.53 -4.18 3.64
C LEU A 278 8.32 -2.92 3.98
N TYR A 279 8.68 -2.79 5.25
CA TYR A 279 9.24 -1.56 5.82
C TYR A 279 10.77 -1.52 5.77
N GLU A 280 11.41 -2.62 5.37
CA GLU A 280 12.85 -2.69 5.25
C GLU A 280 13.41 -1.56 4.35
N GLY A 281 14.35 -0.77 4.89
CA GLY A 281 14.96 0.35 4.20
C GLY A 281 14.06 1.59 4.03
N LEU A 282 12.86 1.60 4.66
CA LEU A 282 12.01 2.78 4.81
C LEU A 282 12.21 3.41 6.20
N PRO A 283 11.94 4.71 6.37
CA PRO A 283 11.97 5.37 7.68
C PRO A 283 10.75 4.97 8.53
N VAL A 284 10.73 3.70 8.93
CA VAL A 284 9.67 3.09 9.74
C VAL A 284 10.30 2.49 10.98
N VAL A 285 9.73 2.81 12.12
CA VAL A 285 10.07 2.22 13.42
C VAL A 285 9.06 1.14 13.74
N ILE A 286 9.54 -0.07 14.00
CA ILE A 286 8.73 -1.21 14.38
C ILE A 286 8.88 -1.40 15.90
N VAL A 287 7.76 -1.30 16.63
CA VAL A 287 7.72 -1.48 18.09
C VAL A 287 7.00 -2.78 18.45
N ASP A 288 7.43 -3.39 19.55
CA ASP A 288 6.74 -4.54 20.14
C ASP A 288 5.65 -4.08 21.13
N ASP A 289 5.86 -2.91 21.76
CA ASP A 289 4.91 -2.30 22.67
C ASP A 289 4.79 -0.79 22.39
N TRP A 290 3.59 -0.25 22.39
CA TRP A 290 3.37 1.18 22.16
C TRP A 290 4.01 2.09 23.23
N ARG A 291 4.29 1.57 24.43
CA ARG A 291 5.00 2.28 25.49
C ARG A 291 6.47 2.58 25.18
N GLU A 292 7.03 1.97 24.13
CA GLU A 292 8.34 2.34 23.61
C GLU A 292 8.35 3.75 23.00
N ILE A 293 7.18 4.36 22.77
CA ILE A 293 7.06 5.75 22.34
C ILE A 293 7.32 6.67 23.56
N ASP A 294 8.59 6.91 23.83
CA ASP A 294 9.08 7.79 24.88
C ASP A 294 10.12 8.77 24.33
N GLN A 295 10.49 9.79 25.12
CA GLN A 295 11.42 10.83 24.68
C GLN A 295 12.81 10.28 24.27
N PRO A 296 13.45 9.37 25.03
CA PRO A 296 14.75 8.79 24.63
C PRO A 296 14.69 8.07 23.29
N ASN A 297 13.69 7.23 23.09
CA ASN A 297 13.52 6.47 21.85
C ASN A 297 13.19 7.40 20.67
N LEU A 298 12.30 8.37 20.83
CA LEU A 298 12.00 9.35 19.78
C LEU A 298 13.25 10.13 19.36
N SER A 299 14.10 10.54 20.31
CA SER A 299 15.35 11.23 20.00
C SER A 299 16.29 10.34 19.19
N ARG A 300 16.44 9.08 19.55
CA ARG A 300 17.24 8.10 18.83
C ARG A 300 16.70 7.83 17.43
N TRP A 301 15.40 7.51 17.30
CA TRP A 301 14.76 7.23 16.02
C TRP A 301 14.79 8.44 15.06
N HIS A 302 14.66 9.66 15.62
CA HIS A 302 14.79 10.88 14.81
C HIS A 302 16.19 11.01 14.23
N ALA A 303 17.23 10.82 15.06
CA ALA A 303 18.61 10.85 14.58
C ALA A 303 18.91 9.79 13.50
N GLU A 304 18.30 8.61 13.61
CA GLU A 304 18.49 7.50 12.66
C GLU A 304 17.77 7.73 11.32
N HIS A 305 16.58 8.34 11.35
CA HIS A 305 15.65 8.32 10.21
C HIS A 305 15.36 9.67 9.57
N ALA A 306 15.58 10.81 10.24
CA ALA A 306 15.15 12.12 9.72
C ALA A 306 15.77 12.47 8.35
N GLY A 307 17.02 12.07 8.11
CA GLY A 307 17.71 12.24 6.84
C GLY A 307 17.36 11.21 5.75
N ALA A 308 16.60 10.17 6.08
CA ALA A 308 16.33 9.05 5.16
C ALA A 308 15.52 9.48 3.92
N PHE A 309 14.66 10.47 4.05
CA PHE A 309 13.78 10.92 2.97
C PHE A 309 14.50 11.56 1.79
N ALA A 310 15.75 12.02 1.96
CA ALA A 310 16.58 12.52 0.87
C ALA A 310 17.21 11.41 0.01
N ARG A 311 17.15 10.15 0.46
CA ARG A 311 17.78 9.03 -0.22
C ARG A 311 16.92 8.55 -1.39
N PRO A 312 17.51 8.42 -2.61
CA PRO A 312 16.77 7.97 -3.79
C PRO A 312 16.13 6.59 -3.65
N GLU A 313 16.77 5.67 -2.92
CA GLU A 313 16.25 4.32 -2.67
C GLU A 313 15.00 4.33 -1.79
N VAL A 314 14.88 5.25 -0.84
CA VAL A 314 13.67 5.44 -0.02
C VAL A 314 12.54 5.97 -0.91
N GLN A 315 12.83 6.99 -1.74
CA GLN A 315 11.85 7.55 -2.66
C GLN A 315 11.36 6.51 -3.69
N ALA A 316 12.26 5.67 -4.20
CA ALA A 316 11.91 4.61 -5.13
C ALA A 316 10.92 3.61 -4.51
N ARG A 317 11.13 3.19 -3.25
CA ARG A 317 10.28 2.23 -2.55
C ARG A 317 8.83 2.71 -2.34
N LEU A 318 8.58 4.01 -2.48
CA LEU A 318 7.23 4.58 -2.40
C LEU A 318 6.48 4.56 -3.73
N THR A 319 7.07 4.00 -4.80
CA THR A 319 6.51 4.05 -6.16
C THR A 319 5.95 2.71 -6.63
N ASN A 320 4.93 2.75 -7.50
CA ASN A 320 4.42 1.57 -8.21
C ASN A 320 5.52 0.84 -8.99
N ALA A 321 6.41 1.60 -9.66
CA ALA A 321 7.48 1.05 -10.48
C ALA A 321 8.43 0.14 -9.69
N TYR A 322 8.83 0.57 -8.48
CA TYR A 322 9.69 -0.23 -7.61
C TYR A 322 9.05 -1.58 -7.26
N TRP A 323 7.76 -1.59 -6.90
CA TRP A 323 7.09 -2.82 -6.49
C TRP A 323 6.88 -3.78 -7.66
N ILE A 324 6.54 -3.28 -8.84
CA ILE A 324 6.45 -4.10 -10.06
C ILE A 324 7.81 -4.73 -10.40
N GLU A 325 8.89 -3.95 -10.37
CA GLU A 325 10.23 -4.47 -10.64
C GLU A 325 10.67 -5.49 -9.56
N ARG A 326 10.36 -5.22 -8.28
CA ARG A 326 10.64 -6.16 -7.18
C ARG A 326 9.90 -7.48 -7.38
N MET A 327 8.61 -7.43 -7.75
CA MET A 327 7.82 -8.65 -8.03
C MET A 327 8.43 -9.47 -9.16
N ARG A 328 8.79 -8.82 -10.28
CA ARG A 328 9.41 -9.50 -11.42
C ARG A 328 10.76 -10.13 -11.05
N ARG A 329 11.60 -9.43 -10.29
CA ARG A 329 12.88 -9.98 -9.82
C ARG A 329 12.71 -11.21 -8.94
N LEU A 330 11.76 -11.17 -8.01
CA LEU A 330 11.48 -12.31 -7.11
C LEU A 330 10.87 -13.53 -7.83
N LEU A 331 10.18 -13.30 -8.95
CA LEU A 331 9.61 -14.39 -9.75
C LEU A 331 10.67 -15.05 -10.65
N ALA A 332 11.70 -14.30 -11.04
CA ALA A 332 12.78 -14.78 -11.92
C ALA A 332 13.88 -15.55 -11.19
N GLY A 333 14.02 -15.40 -9.87
CA GLY A 333 15.01 -16.09 -9.03
C GLY A 333 14.40 -17.25 -8.27
#